data_72f272cf76864f1a102d1cc485d8e353
#
_entry.id   72f272cf76864f1a102d1cc485d8e353
#
_cell.length_a   1.000
_cell.length_b   1.000
_cell.length_c   1.000
_cell.angle_alpha   90.00
_cell.angle_beta   90.00
_cell.angle_gamma   90.00
#
_symmetry.space_group_name_H-M   'P 1'
#
loop_
_entity.id
_entity.type
_entity.pdbx_description
1 polymer ?
#
loop_
_entity_poly.entity_id
_entity_poly.type
_entity_poly.pdbx_seq_one_letter_code
_entity_poly.pdbx_strand_id
1 'polypeptide(L)'
;KEFRYRTDSRGNVIRHVTVDVISPIAVPGRTFYTVRIPYHADFERFYAEARAIVTDIPQDGDPYGAEKVLQAQGDYDVFLLSATPDLYFTSLTYAQGAPGQPTEYPLMNAGKAVMREGRLVMPLSIFVNHAFVDGAHISRFFKLVEECLKRISA
;
A
#
# COMPACT_ATOMS: atom_id res chain seq x y z
N LYS A 1 -13.76 -4.41 -5.54
CA LYS A 1 -14.40 -3.35 -4.70
C LYS A 1 -14.20 -3.63 -3.21
N GLU A 2 -14.00 -4.87 -2.82
CA GLU A 2 -13.95 -5.37 -1.44
C GLU A 2 -12.79 -4.73 -0.64
N PHE A 3 -11.66 -4.48 -1.26
CA PHE A 3 -10.50 -3.81 -0.67
C PHE A 3 -10.71 -2.33 -0.31
N ARG A 4 -11.88 -1.77 -0.63
CA ARG A 4 -12.25 -0.38 -0.34
C ARG A 4 -13.25 -0.23 0.79
N TYR A 5 -13.63 -1.33 1.46
CA TYR A 5 -14.46 -1.27 2.66
C TYR A 5 -13.61 -0.98 3.90
N ARG A 6 -14.15 -0.17 4.78
CA ARG A 6 -13.58 0.19 6.10
C ARG A 6 -14.68 0.21 7.15
N THR A 7 -14.27 0.14 8.39
CA THR A 7 -15.12 0.50 9.52
C THR A 7 -14.73 1.91 9.98
N ASP A 8 -15.67 2.84 10.02
CA ASP A 8 -15.42 4.18 10.52
C ASP A 8 -15.30 4.21 12.05
N SER A 9 -14.93 5.35 12.62
CA SER A 9 -14.78 5.54 14.07
C SER A 9 -16.06 5.34 14.88
N ARG A 10 -17.23 5.25 14.20
CA ARG A 10 -18.54 4.98 14.81
C ARG A 10 -18.98 3.52 14.64
N GLY A 11 -18.15 2.68 14.01
CA GLY A 11 -18.45 1.29 13.74
C GLY A 11 -19.31 1.05 12.49
N ASN A 12 -19.58 2.07 11.67
CA ASN A 12 -20.30 1.89 10.42
C ASN A 12 -19.39 1.33 9.33
N VAL A 13 -19.94 0.46 8.49
CA VAL A 13 -19.24 -0.01 7.29
C VAL A 13 -19.39 1.01 6.17
N ILE A 14 -18.27 1.57 5.74
CA ILE A 14 -18.19 2.52 4.64
C ILE A 14 -17.42 1.91 3.46
N ARG A 15 -17.70 2.38 2.24
CA ARG A 15 -16.96 2.00 1.04
C ARG A 15 -16.48 3.25 0.32
N HIS A 16 -15.17 3.40 0.26
CA HIS A 16 -14.55 4.48 -0.50
C HIS A 16 -14.75 4.32 -2.01
N VAL A 17 -14.96 5.40 -2.72
CA VAL A 17 -15.03 5.43 -4.20
C VAL A 17 -13.65 5.19 -4.78
N THR A 18 -12.65 5.87 -4.23
CA THR A 18 -11.22 5.72 -4.52
C THR A 18 -10.46 5.51 -3.23
N VAL A 19 -9.25 5.02 -3.31
CA VAL A 19 -8.31 4.94 -2.19
C VAL A 19 -6.93 5.37 -2.66
N ASP A 20 -6.25 6.16 -1.86
CA ASP A 20 -4.90 6.62 -2.12
C ASP A 20 -3.86 5.57 -1.65
N VAL A 21 -2.61 5.79 -2.00
CA VAL A 21 -1.49 5.01 -1.46
C VAL A 21 -0.85 5.80 -0.33
N ILE A 22 -0.56 5.13 0.79
CA ILE A 22 0.35 5.62 1.81
C ILE A 22 1.61 4.75 1.79
N SER A 23 2.79 5.37 1.77
CA SER A 23 4.05 4.63 1.61
C SER A 23 5.16 5.20 2.48
N PRO A 24 5.85 4.37 3.29
CA PRO A 24 7.06 4.78 3.98
C PRO A 24 8.23 4.78 2.98
N ILE A 25 8.86 5.92 2.80
CA ILE A 25 10.01 6.12 1.92
C ILE A 25 11.26 6.29 2.76
N ALA A 26 12.31 5.53 2.46
CA ALA A 26 13.60 5.67 3.13
C ALA A 26 14.22 7.05 2.80
N VAL A 27 14.70 7.75 3.82
CA VAL A 27 15.30 9.06 3.68
C VAL A 27 16.71 9.03 4.31
N PRO A 28 17.75 9.51 3.61
CA PRO A 28 19.10 9.58 4.18
C PRO A 28 19.13 10.33 5.52
N GLY A 29 19.76 9.72 6.54
CA GLY A 29 19.84 10.28 7.89
C GLY A 29 18.60 10.14 8.76
N ARG A 30 17.55 9.50 8.23
CA ARG A 30 16.32 9.18 8.96
C ARG A 30 15.92 7.72 8.72
N THR A 31 14.97 7.19 9.52
CA THR A 31 14.44 5.84 9.31
C THR A 31 13.55 5.79 8.06
N PHE A 32 12.59 6.71 7.95
CA PHE A 32 11.67 6.83 6.81
C PHE A 32 10.87 8.15 6.92
N TYR A 33 10.12 8.44 5.87
CA TYR A 33 9.09 9.48 5.82
C TYR A 33 7.86 8.90 5.12
N THR A 34 6.69 8.99 5.73
CA THR A 34 5.46 8.47 5.14
C THR A 34 4.84 9.53 4.23
N VAL A 35 4.64 9.16 2.97
CA VAL A 35 3.98 9.99 1.96
C VAL A 35 2.60 9.46 1.64
N ARG A 36 1.68 10.34 1.26
CA ARG A 36 0.39 10.01 0.66
C ARG A 36 0.43 10.33 -0.82
N ILE A 37 0.11 9.35 -1.66
CA ILE A 37 0.10 9.45 -3.12
C ILE A 37 -1.35 9.34 -3.57
N PRO A 38 -1.93 10.41 -4.17
CA PRO A 38 -3.31 10.43 -4.61
C PRO A 38 -3.59 9.41 -5.73
N TYR A 39 -4.79 8.84 -5.72
CA TYR A 39 -5.24 7.97 -6.79
C TYR A 39 -5.55 8.76 -8.07
N HIS A 40 -5.05 8.26 -9.20
CA HIS A 40 -5.48 8.67 -10.54
C HIS A 40 -5.86 7.44 -11.36
N ALA A 41 -6.94 7.55 -12.15
CA ALA A 41 -7.35 6.49 -13.06
C ALA A 41 -6.40 6.36 -14.27
N ASP A 42 -5.75 7.45 -14.65
CA ASP A 42 -4.72 7.49 -15.66
C ASP A 42 -3.37 7.13 -15.03
N PHE A 43 -2.71 6.10 -15.57
CA PHE A 43 -1.45 5.58 -15.01
C PHE A 43 -0.29 6.55 -15.17
N GLU A 44 -0.18 7.23 -16.30
CA GLU A 44 0.93 8.17 -16.55
C GLU A 44 0.88 9.36 -15.58
N ARG A 45 -0.33 9.87 -15.34
CA ARG A 45 -0.55 10.91 -14.36
C ARG A 45 -0.24 10.43 -12.95
N PHE A 46 -0.71 9.24 -12.58
CA PHE A 46 -0.40 8.63 -11.27
C PHE A 46 1.11 8.50 -11.09
N TYR A 47 1.81 7.95 -12.08
CA TYR A 47 3.24 7.73 -12.04
C TYR A 47 4.03 9.04 -11.92
N ALA A 48 3.68 10.05 -12.70
CA ALA A 48 4.34 11.35 -12.67
C ALA A 48 4.21 12.02 -11.29
N GLU A 49 2.99 12.02 -10.72
CA GLU A 49 2.74 12.60 -9.40
C GLU A 49 3.40 11.79 -8.28
N ALA A 50 3.32 10.47 -8.32
CA ALA A 50 3.99 9.60 -7.37
C ALA A 50 5.51 9.86 -7.36
N ARG A 51 6.12 9.95 -8.54
CA ARG A 51 7.55 10.28 -8.66
C ARG A 51 7.90 11.63 -8.06
N ALA A 52 7.11 12.65 -8.33
CA ALA A 52 7.33 13.98 -7.75
C ALA A 52 7.28 13.92 -6.21
N ILE A 53 6.25 13.29 -5.65
CA ILE A 53 6.06 13.16 -4.20
C ILE A 53 7.22 12.41 -3.54
N VAL A 54 7.68 11.28 -4.10
CA VAL A 54 8.74 10.48 -3.49
C VAL A 54 10.15 11.08 -3.69
N THR A 55 10.29 12.03 -4.60
CA THR A 55 11.56 12.71 -4.86
C THR A 55 11.71 13.99 -4.01
N ASP A 56 10.61 14.68 -3.75
CA ASP A 56 10.57 15.95 -3.01
C ASP A 56 10.09 15.75 -1.56
N ILE A 57 10.81 14.94 -0.80
CA ILE A 57 10.48 14.66 0.60
C ILE A 57 11.03 15.76 1.50
N PRO A 58 10.17 16.40 2.35
CA PRO A 58 10.62 17.42 3.27
C PRO A 58 11.69 16.94 4.26
N GLN A 59 12.80 17.62 4.35
CA GLN A 59 13.90 17.26 5.27
C GLN A 59 13.51 17.45 6.74
N ASP A 60 12.65 18.43 7.05
CA ASP A 60 12.24 18.78 8.41
C ASP A 60 10.80 18.37 8.76
N GLY A 61 10.14 17.60 7.88
CA GLY A 61 8.76 17.17 8.08
C GLY A 61 8.60 16.11 9.18
N ASP A 62 7.39 16.00 9.71
CA ASP A 62 7.00 14.90 10.61
C ASP A 62 6.92 13.59 9.81
N PRO A 63 7.76 12.57 10.12
CA PRO A 63 7.78 11.30 9.38
C PRO A 63 6.44 10.55 9.44
N TYR A 64 5.60 10.83 10.41
CA TYR A 64 4.26 10.24 10.60
C TYR A 64 3.12 11.19 10.25
N GLY A 65 3.41 12.30 9.55
CA GLY A 65 2.40 13.33 9.28
C GLY A 65 1.20 12.79 8.51
N ALA A 66 1.41 11.93 7.53
CA ALA A 66 0.34 11.33 6.74
C ALA A 66 -0.55 10.41 7.59
N GLU A 67 0.03 9.57 8.47
CA GLU A 67 -0.72 8.70 9.38
C GLU A 67 -1.52 9.51 10.41
N LYS A 68 -0.97 10.60 10.94
CA LYS A 68 -1.69 11.47 11.89
C LYS A 68 -2.92 12.10 11.24
N VAL A 69 -2.82 12.50 9.98
CA VAL A 69 -3.98 12.99 9.21
C VAL A 69 -5.04 11.91 9.06
N LEU A 70 -4.66 10.69 8.68
CA LEU A 70 -5.60 9.57 8.56
C LEU A 70 -6.28 9.22 9.88
N GLN A 71 -5.53 9.21 10.98
CA GLN A 71 -6.09 8.98 12.32
C GLN A 71 -7.09 10.07 12.73
N ALA A 72 -6.81 11.33 12.40
CA ALA A 72 -7.70 12.44 12.67
C ALA A 72 -8.98 12.39 11.82
N GLN A 73 -8.89 11.94 10.57
CA GLN A 73 -10.04 11.74 9.67
C GLN A 73 -10.90 10.54 10.09
N GLY A 74 -10.27 9.45 10.52
CA GLY A 74 -10.93 8.24 11.03
C GLY A 74 -11.65 7.38 10.00
N ASP A 75 -11.47 7.63 8.71
CA ASP A 75 -12.10 6.87 7.61
C ASP A 75 -11.17 6.03 6.76
N TYR A 76 -9.86 6.24 6.89
CA TYR A 76 -8.78 5.42 6.32
C TYR A 76 -8.91 5.11 4.83
N ASP A 77 -9.12 6.13 4.00
CA ASP A 77 -9.30 6.05 2.55
C ASP A 77 -8.00 5.74 1.77
N VAL A 78 -7.16 4.89 2.33
CA VAL A 78 -5.85 4.51 1.79
C VAL A 78 -5.63 2.99 1.81
N PHE A 79 -4.57 2.56 1.14
CA PHE A 79 -3.84 1.32 1.46
C PHE A 79 -2.35 1.63 1.63
N LEU A 80 -1.68 0.85 2.47
CA LEU A 80 -0.24 0.97 2.64
C LEU A 80 0.48 0.11 1.60
N LEU A 81 1.43 0.72 0.90
CA LEU A 81 2.38 0.01 0.06
C LEU A 81 3.80 0.28 0.58
N SER A 82 4.41 -0.72 1.16
CA SER A 82 5.81 -0.71 1.55
C SER A 82 6.66 -1.49 0.56
N ALA A 83 7.95 -1.21 0.51
CA ALA A 83 8.91 -1.96 -0.29
C ALA A 83 10.13 -2.36 0.53
N THR A 84 10.60 -3.59 0.32
CA THR A 84 11.86 -4.11 0.84
C THR A 84 12.72 -4.59 -0.34
N PRO A 85 13.32 -3.66 -1.14
CA PRO A 85 13.89 -3.96 -2.44
C PRO A 85 15.12 -4.86 -2.39
N ASP A 86 15.75 -5.02 -1.23
CA ASP A 86 16.92 -5.87 -1.03
C ASP A 86 16.57 -7.29 -0.56
N LEU A 87 15.30 -7.54 -0.21
CA LEU A 87 14.86 -8.80 0.36
C LEU A 87 13.91 -9.55 -0.58
N TYR A 88 14.33 -10.74 -1.02
CA TYR A 88 13.45 -11.71 -1.67
C TYR A 88 12.88 -12.66 -0.61
N PHE A 89 11.60 -12.52 -0.28
CA PHE A 89 10.94 -13.31 0.75
C PHE A 89 9.95 -14.33 0.15
N THR A 90 9.73 -15.41 0.86
CA THR A 90 8.67 -16.41 0.56
C THR A 90 7.48 -16.26 1.49
N SER A 91 7.67 -15.58 2.61
CA SER A 91 6.64 -15.23 3.59
C SER A 91 7.01 -13.93 4.27
N LEU A 92 6.01 -13.13 4.62
CA LEU A 92 6.20 -11.89 5.38
C LEU A 92 5.02 -11.72 6.33
N THR A 93 5.32 -11.44 7.58
CA THR A 93 4.33 -11.13 8.61
C THR A 93 4.53 -9.69 9.08
N TYR A 94 3.45 -8.93 9.11
CA TYR A 94 3.49 -7.58 9.65
C TYR A 94 3.50 -7.59 11.17
N ALA A 95 4.33 -6.74 11.77
CA ALA A 95 4.19 -6.44 13.18
C ALA A 95 2.81 -5.81 13.41
N GLN A 96 2.04 -6.42 14.28
CA GLN A 96 0.73 -5.88 14.67
C GLN A 96 0.95 -4.80 15.73
N GLY A 97 0.11 -3.76 15.70
CA GLY A 97 0.03 -2.78 16.77
C GLY A 97 -0.43 -3.38 18.10
N ALA A 98 -0.88 -2.56 19.03
CA ALA A 98 -1.39 -3.04 20.30
C ALA A 98 -2.50 -4.10 20.10
N PRO A 99 -2.56 -5.16 20.93
CA PRO A 99 -3.59 -6.18 20.83
C PRO A 99 -5.00 -5.58 20.80
N GLY A 100 -5.81 -6.02 19.84
CA GLY A 100 -7.19 -5.58 19.69
C GLY A 100 -7.39 -4.33 18.81
N GLN A 101 -6.33 -3.77 18.25
CA GLN A 101 -6.47 -2.74 17.21
C GLN A 101 -6.52 -3.41 15.82
N PRO A 102 -7.66 -3.41 15.14
CA PRO A 102 -7.75 -3.95 13.79
C PRO A 102 -6.94 -3.09 12.82
N THR A 103 -6.37 -3.73 11.81
CA THR A 103 -5.79 -3.00 10.69
C THR A 103 -6.94 -2.41 9.88
N GLU A 104 -7.03 -1.09 9.85
CA GLU A 104 -8.16 -0.37 9.23
C GLU A 104 -8.10 -0.40 7.70
N TYR A 105 -6.93 -0.60 7.10
CA TYR A 105 -6.73 -0.59 5.65
C TYR A 105 -5.77 -1.72 5.22
N PRO A 106 -5.81 -2.16 3.94
CA PRO A 106 -4.89 -3.17 3.44
C PRO A 106 -3.43 -2.75 3.55
N LEU A 107 -2.58 -3.69 3.99
CA LEU A 107 -1.12 -3.51 4.00
C LEU A 107 -0.52 -4.40 2.92
N MET A 108 0.34 -3.83 2.09
CA MET A 108 1.08 -4.53 1.04
C MET A 108 2.56 -4.31 1.19
N ASN A 109 3.35 -5.34 0.90
CA ASN A 109 4.80 -5.22 0.81
C ASN A 109 5.31 -5.88 -0.46
N ALA A 110 6.08 -5.12 -1.23
CA ALA A 110 6.79 -5.58 -2.41
C ALA A 110 8.25 -5.87 -2.06
N GLY A 111 8.72 -7.08 -2.36
CA GLY A 111 10.10 -7.46 -2.12
C GLY A 111 11.00 -7.27 -3.34
N LYS A 112 12.20 -7.86 -3.28
CA LYS A 112 13.20 -7.78 -4.34
C LYS A 112 12.73 -8.45 -5.62
N ALA A 113 12.81 -7.72 -6.74
CA ALA A 113 12.62 -8.30 -8.06
C ALA A 113 13.85 -9.10 -8.50
N VAL A 114 13.66 -10.33 -8.99
CA VAL A 114 14.71 -11.22 -9.44
C VAL A 114 14.35 -11.91 -10.76
N MET A 115 15.34 -12.23 -11.56
CA MET A 115 15.14 -13.04 -12.78
C MET A 115 15.01 -14.52 -12.42
N ARG A 116 13.90 -15.15 -12.82
CA ARG A 116 13.68 -16.59 -12.71
C ARG A 116 13.14 -17.13 -14.04
N GLU A 117 13.82 -18.09 -14.61
CA GLU A 117 13.39 -18.74 -15.85
C GLU A 117 13.05 -17.73 -16.97
N GLY A 118 13.90 -16.70 -17.13
CA GLY A 118 13.71 -15.65 -18.13
C GLY A 118 12.58 -14.64 -17.84
N ARG A 119 11.99 -14.67 -16.65
CA ARG A 119 10.93 -13.76 -16.22
C ARG A 119 11.35 -12.95 -15.00
N LEU A 120 11.04 -11.67 -14.98
CA LEU A 120 11.20 -10.86 -13.79
C LEU A 120 10.04 -11.14 -12.83
N VAL A 121 10.36 -11.61 -11.64
CA VAL A 121 9.39 -11.94 -10.59
C VAL A 121 9.71 -11.19 -9.30
N MET A 122 8.67 -10.82 -8.57
CA MET A 122 8.78 -10.08 -7.32
C MET A 122 7.78 -10.66 -6.31
N PRO A 123 8.20 -10.94 -5.07
CA PRO A 123 7.25 -11.32 -4.03
C PRO A 123 6.41 -10.10 -3.64
N LEU A 124 5.11 -10.32 -3.53
CA LEU A 124 4.15 -9.34 -3.04
C LEU A 124 3.32 -10.00 -1.94
N SER A 125 3.33 -9.44 -0.73
CA SER A 125 2.45 -9.86 0.35
C SER A 125 1.31 -8.88 0.52
N ILE A 126 0.16 -9.37 1.00
CA ILE A 126 -0.97 -8.55 1.35
C ILE A 126 -1.57 -9.00 2.68
N PHE A 127 -1.88 -8.05 3.54
CA PHE A 127 -2.63 -8.25 4.76
C PHE A 127 -3.94 -7.46 4.68
N VAL A 128 -5.08 -8.11 4.97
CA VAL A 128 -6.41 -7.52 4.79
C VAL A 128 -7.32 -7.89 5.96
N ASN A 129 -8.36 -7.07 6.17
CA ASN A 129 -9.42 -7.39 7.12
C ASN A 129 -10.34 -8.47 6.53
N HIS A 130 -10.39 -9.65 7.18
CA HIS A 130 -11.18 -10.78 6.71
C HIS A 130 -12.70 -10.56 6.80
N ALA A 131 -13.16 -9.53 7.51
CA ALA A 131 -14.57 -9.14 7.50
C ALA A 131 -15.04 -8.66 6.11
N PHE A 132 -14.13 -8.18 5.26
CA PHE A 132 -14.44 -7.64 3.94
C PHE A 132 -13.82 -8.41 2.77
N VAL A 133 -12.69 -9.07 3.01
CA VAL A 133 -11.88 -9.70 1.95
C VAL A 133 -11.60 -11.14 2.30
N ASP A 134 -11.99 -12.05 1.41
CA ASP A 134 -11.71 -13.49 1.50
C ASP A 134 -10.67 -13.96 0.46
N GLY A 135 -10.37 -15.25 0.45
CA GLY A 135 -9.39 -15.87 -0.45
C GLY A 135 -9.70 -15.70 -1.94
N ALA A 136 -11.00 -15.70 -2.33
CA ALA A 136 -11.38 -15.49 -3.73
C ALA A 136 -11.07 -14.04 -4.18
N HIS A 137 -11.31 -13.07 -3.32
CA HIS A 137 -10.98 -11.67 -3.55
C HIS A 137 -9.46 -11.48 -3.69
N ILE A 138 -8.66 -12.13 -2.81
CA ILE A 138 -7.19 -12.09 -2.86
C ILE A 138 -6.69 -12.72 -4.17
N SER A 139 -7.19 -13.88 -4.55
CA SER A 139 -6.80 -14.55 -5.79
C SER A 139 -7.08 -13.68 -7.01
N ARG A 140 -8.25 -13.04 -7.06
CA ARG A 140 -8.60 -12.10 -8.13
C ARG A 140 -7.70 -10.87 -8.14
N PHE A 141 -7.36 -10.34 -6.97
CA PHE A 141 -6.46 -9.20 -6.85
C PHE A 141 -5.10 -9.50 -7.47
N PHE A 142 -4.45 -10.62 -7.11
CA PHE A 142 -3.14 -10.98 -7.67
C PHE A 142 -3.18 -11.20 -9.18
N LYS A 143 -4.23 -11.84 -9.71
CA LYS A 143 -4.42 -11.98 -11.17
C LYS A 143 -4.46 -10.62 -11.87
N LEU A 144 -5.22 -9.66 -11.33
CA LEU A 144 -5.30 -8.31 -11.89
C LEU A 144 -3.97 -7.57 -11.81
N VAL A 145 -3.23 -7.70 -10.72
CA VAL A 145 -1.87 -7.11 -10.58
C VAL A 145 -0.94 -7.68 -11.64
N GLU A 146 -0.90 -9.00 -11.83
CA GLU A 146 -0.09 -9.63 -12.88
C GLU A 146 -0.47 -9.15 -14.29
N GLU A 147 -1.77 -9.03 -14.58
CA GLU A 147 -2.26 -8.53 -15.86
C GLU A 147 -1.84 -7.08 -16.11
N CYS A 148 -1.91 -6.22 -15.08
CA CYS A 148 -1.47 -4.83 -15.18
C CYS A 148 0.05 -4.74 -15.40
N LEU A 149 0.85 -5.50 -14.65
CA LEU A 149 2.31 -5.51 -14.80
C LEU A 149 2.74 -5.98 -16.20
N LYS A 150 2.07 -6.97 -16.78
CA LYS A 150 2.35 -7.43 -18.16
C LYS A 150 2.09 -6.32 -19.20
N ARG A 151 1.12 -5.45 -18.99
CA ARG A 151 0.82 -4.32 -19.92
C ARG A 151 1.86 -3.21 -19.85
N ILE A 152 2.46 -2.98 -18.68
CA ILE A 152 3.48 -1.94 -18.48
C ILE A 152 4.83 -2.40 -19.07
N SER A 153 5.07 -3.71 -19.13
CA SER A 153 6.32 -4.31 -19.61
C SER A 153 6.33 -4.57 -21.13
N ALA A 154 5.24 -4.31 -21.83
CA ALA A 154 5.09 -4.47 -23.28
C ALA A 154 5.33 -3.14 -24.00
#